data_07952ed4ed8c3775025d10c91c9f548c
#
_entry.id   07952ed4ed8c3775025d10c91c9f548c
#
_cell.length_a   1.000
_cell.length_b   1.000
_cell.length_c   1.000
_cell.angle_alpha   90.00
_cell.angle_beta   90.00
_cell.angle_gamma   90.00
#
_symmetry.space_group_name_H-M   'P 1'
#
loop_
_entity.id
_entity.type
_entity.pdbx_description
1 polymer ?
#
loop_
_entity_poly.entity_id
_entity_poly.type
_entity_poly.pdbx_seq_one_letter_code
_entity_poly.pdbx_strand_id
1 'polypeptide(L)'
;MGLTWKKENLPGLAEKQLDMANTACQKSIYAGIDVELSGGTEHFSLELHDQANIEAMFTAVTLGAKEQQYHSDGGAVKTYSAADVVVLYAAYRSFVTKHTTYCNLLKTWIKRETDKAVIGAIRYGDTLPDDLTAQMQTILNAATAQLTSITNAVSDGAFADKISSLDQQMTETQMALCDVYEQVITVTSATEG
;
A
#
# COMPACT_ATOMS: atom_id res chain seq x y z
N MET A 1 -3.59 56.21 19.39
CA MET A 1 -4.24 55.32 18.42
C MET A 1 -3.84 53.90 18.74
N GLY A 2 -4.71 53.15 19.43
CA GLY A 2 -4.46 51.75 19.80
C GLY A 2 -4.69 50.89 18.60
N LEU A 3 -3.68 50.18 18.13
CA LEU A 3 -3.78 49.10 17.16
C LEU A 3 -4.52 47.95 17.86
N THR A 4 -5.84 47.82 17.60
CA THR A 4 -6.58 46.65 17.96
C THR A 4 -6.17 45.52 16.98
N TRP A 5 -5.24 44.66 17.43
CA TRP A 5 -4.98 43.42 16.78
C TRP A 5 -6.27 42.61 16.76
N LYS A 6 -6.89 42.44 15.58
CA LYS A 6 -7.94 41.45 15.40
C LYS A 6 -7.37 40.13 15.92
N LYS A 7 -8.07 39.47 16.84
CA LYS A 7 -7.85 38.06 17.17
C LYS A 7 -8.04 37.28 15.85
N GLU A 8 -6.99 37.14 15.05
CA GLU A 8 -7.01 36.17 13.96
C GLU A 8 -7.26 34.82 14.60
N ASN A 9 -8.33 34.17 14.17
CA ASN A 9 -8.83 32.96 14.74
C ASN A 9 -7.72 31.89 14.68
N LEU A 10 -7.27 31.39 15.85
CA LEU A 10 -6.43 30.20 15.95
C LEU A 10 -6.92 29.05 15.05
N PRO A 11 -8.25 28.77 14.99
CA PRO A 11 -8.80 27.79 14.06
C PRO A 11 -8.40 28.02 12.61
N GLY A 12 -8.52 29.22 12.09
CA GLY A 12 -8.20 29.50 10.68
C GLY A 12 -6.73 29.36 10.33
N LEU A 13 -5.80 29.67 11.29
CA LEU A 13 -4.37 29.44 11.05
C LEU A 13 -4.02 27.95 11.08
N ALA A 14 -4.56 27.20 12.01
CA ALA A 14 -4.34 25.75 12.09
C ALA A 14 -4.93 25.03 10.87
N GLU A 15 -6.15 25.39 10.45
CA GLU A 15 -6.77 24.85 9.23
C GLU A 15 -5.89 25.07 7.99
N LYS A 16 -5.39 26.30 7.81
CA LYS A 16 -4.47 26.59 6.71
C LYS A 16 -3.21 25.73 6.75
N GLN A 17 -2.61 25.53 7.93
CA GLN A 17 -1.42 24.67 8.07
C GLN A 17 -1.74 23.20 7.82
N LEU A 18 -2.92 22.71 8.21
CA LEU A 18 -3.38 21.36 7.91
C LEU A 18 -3.55 21.14 6.40
N ASP A 19 -4.12 22.10 5.67
CA ASP A 19 -4.26 22.03 4.22
C ASP A 19 -2.91 22.07 3.51
N MET A 20 -2.00 22.92 3.97
CA MET A 20 -0.63 22.98 3.46
C MET A 20 0.11 21.65 3.69
N ALA A 21 -0.04 21.03 4.87
CA ALA A 21 0.56 19.73 5.18
C ALA A 21 0.00 18.62 4.27
N ASN A 22 -1.32 18.58 4.06
CA ASN A 22 -1.96 17.62 3.15
C ASN A 22 -1.46 17.78 1.71
N THR A 23 -1.44 19.01 1.21
CA THR A 23 -0.98 19.33 -0.16
C THR A 23 0.48 18.93 -0.35
N ALA A 24 1.35 19.24 0.62
CA ALA A 24 2.77 18.91 0.56
C ALA A 24 2.99 17.38 0.64
N CYS A 25 2.25 16.68 1.49
CA CYS A 25 2.26 15.22 1.58
C CYS A 25 1.90 14.57 0.24
N GLN A 26 0.76 14.97 -0.34
CA GLN A 26 0.30 14.46 -1.61
C GLN A 26 1.32 14.72 -2.73
N LYS A 27 1.84 15.95 -2.79
CA LYS A 27 2.89 16.32 -3.76
C LYS A 27 4.14 15.44 -3.61
N SER A 28 4.57 15.18 -2.36
CA SER A 28 5.74 14.33 -2.10
C SER A 28 5.50 12.89 -2.52
N ILE A 29 4.30 12.34 -2.28
CA ILE A 29 3.96 10.99 -2.72
C ILE A 29 3.89 10.92 -4.25
N TYR A 30 3.20 11.85 -4.89
CA TYR A 30 3.00 11.84 -6.34
C TYR A 30 4.28 12.11 -7.13
N ALA A 31 5.28 12.78 -6.51
CA ALA A 31 6.60 12.92 -7.11
C ALA A 31 7.28 11.57 -7.39
N GLY A 32 6.82 10.49 -6.74
CA GLY A 32 7.31 9.16 -7.01
C GLY A 32 8.60 8.78 -6.31
N ILE A 33 9.17 7.66 -6.72
CA ILE A 33 10.35 7.03 -6.13
C ILE A 33 11.29 6.47 -7.20
N ASP A 34 12.57 6.47 -6.91
CA ASP A 34 13.56 5.69 -7.64
C ASP A 34 13.67 4.30 -6.99
N VAL A 35 13.57 3.26 -7.81
CA VAL A 35 13.64 1.86 -7.36
C VAL A 35 14.74 1.13 -8.11
N GLU A 36 15.63 0.47 -7.36
CA GLU A 36 16.66 -0.42 -7.92
C GLU A 36 16.02 -1.75 -8.26
N LEU A 37 15.95 -2.09 -9.53
CA LEU A 37 15.39 -3.33 -10.08
C LEU A 37 16.50 -4.14 -10.77
N SER A 38 16.18 -5.34 -11.24
CA SER A 38 17.14 -6.20 -11.93
C SER A 38 17.76 -5.56 -13.19
N GLY A 39 17.03 -4.65 -13.83
CA GLY A 39 17.45 -3.90 -15.02
C GLY A 39 18.14 -2.55 -14.73
N GLY A 40 18.31 -2.18 -13.45
CA GLY A 40 18.85 -0.89 -12.99
C GLY A 40 17.83 -0.03 -12.28
N THR A 41 18.22 1.18 -11.91
CA THR A 41 17.37 2.13 -11.20
C THR A 41 16.36 2.77 -12.16
N GLU A 42 15.10 2.76 -11.76
CA GLU A 42 14.00 3.35 -12.53
C GLU A 42 13.12 4.23 -11.64
N HIS A 43 12.62 5.32 -12.21
CA HIS A 43 11.68 6.21 -11.54
C HIS A 43 10.24 5.79 -11.80
N PHE A 44 9.44 5.75 -10.73
CA PHE A 44 8.00 5.47 -10.80
C PHE A 44 7.24 6.61 -10.12
N SER A 45 6.38 7.31 -10.85
CA SER A 45 5.42 8.20 -10.24
C SER A 45 4.45 7.39 -9.37
N LEU A 46 3.88 8.04 -8.35
CA LEU A 46 2.94 7.40 -7.43
C LEU A 46 1.64 8.20 -7.36
N GLU A 47 1.13 8.62 -8.51
CA GLU A 47 -0.24 9.10 -8.59
C GLU A 47 -1.23 7.95 -8.27
N LEU A 48 -2.48 8.27 -7.99
CA LEU A 48 -3.44 7.24 -7.52
C LEU A 48 -3.61 6.07 -8.49
N HIS A 49 -3.55 6.34 -9.79
CA HIS A 49 -3.64 5.28 -10.80
C HIS A 49 -2.38 4.42 -10.87
N ASP A 50 -1.19 5.00 -10.64
CA ASP A 50 0.06 4.24 -10.59
C ASP A 50 0.09 3.33 -9.36
N GLN A 51 -0.33 3.86 -8.20
CA GLN A 51 -0.48 3.06 -6.99
C GLN A 51 -1.42 1.86 -7.23
N ALA A 52 -2.58 2.10 -7.88
CA ALA A 52 -3.53 1.02 -8.20
C ALA A 52 -2.95 0.00 -9.19
N ASN A 53 -2.18 0.44 -10.18
CA ASN A 53 -1.51 -0.45 -11.13
C ASN A 53 -0.45 -1.33 -10.43
N ILE A 54 0.38 -0.74 -9.56
CA ILE A 54 1.38 -1.49 -8.79
C ILE A 54 0.71 -2.53 -7.86
N GLU A 55 -0.40 -2.18 -7.21
CA GLU A 55 -1.19 -3.11 -6.39
C GLU A 55 -1.76 -4.26 -7.25
N ALA A 56 -2.26 -3.96 -8.45
CA ALA A 56 -2.79 -4.98 -9.36
C ALA A 56 -1.69 -5.94 -9.85
N MET A 57 -0.51 -5.42 -10.20
CA MET A 57 0.64 -6.25 -10.58
C MET A 57 1.08 -7.16 -9.43
N PHE A 58 1.20 -6.62 -8.22
CA PHE A 58 1.55 -7.41 -7.04
C PHE A 58 0.51 -8.49 -6.74
N THR A 59 -0.78 -8.17 -6.88
CA THR A 59 -1.87 -9.14 -6.74
C THR A 59 -1.73 -10.26 -7.77
N ALA A 60 -1.47 -9.94 -9.04
CA ALA A 60 -1.27 -10.96 -10.07
C ALA A 60 -0.08 -11.89 -9.75
N VAL A 61 1.03 -11.32 -9.25
CA VAL A 61 2.20 -12.11 -8.81
C VAL A 61 1.85 -13.00 -7.61
N THR A 62 1.08 -12.50 -6.65
CA THR A 62 0.57 -13.29 -5.52
C THR A 62 -0.25 -14.49 -5.98
N LEU A 63 -1.01 -14.35 -7.08
CA LEU A 63 -1.79 -15.41 -7.72
C LEU A 63 -0.96 -16.30 -8.65
N GLY A 64 0.35 -16.13 -8.72
CA GLY A 64 1.28 -17.00 -9.45
C GLY A 64 1.76 -16.48 -10.80
N ALA A 65 1.43 -15.25 -11.20
CA ALA A 65 2.00 -14.64 -12.40
C ALA A 65 3.52 -14.51 -12.25
N LYS A 66 4.26 -14.86 -13.30
CA LYS A 66 5.74 -14.84 -13.30
C LYS A 66 6.31 -13.51 -13.77
N GLU A 67 5.52 -12.74 -14.49
CA GLU A 67 5.91 -11.46 -15.06
C GLU A 67 4.68 -10.55 -15.25
N GLN A 68 4.92 -9.24 -15.33
CA GLN A 68 3.89 -8.22 -15.57
C GLN A 68 4.41 -7.17 -16.54
N GLN A 69 3.53 -6.63 -17.38
CA GLN A 69 3.87 -5.53 -18.27
C GLN A 69 3.52 -4.19 -17.61
N TYR A 70 4.50 -3.33 -17.56
CA TYR A 70 4.34 -1.97 -17.01
C TYR A 70 5.40 -1.03 -17.60
N HIS A 71 5.42 0.21 -17.17
CA HIS A 71 6.41 1.22 -17.54
C HIS A 71 6.83 2.04 -16.34
N SER A 72 8.09 2.44 -16.31
CA SER A 72 8.58 3.52 -15.45
C SER A 72 8.14 4.88 -16.00
N ASP A 73 8.26 5.93 -15.23
CA ASP A 73 7.84 7.26 -15.63
C ASP A 73 8.61 7.72 -16.88
N GLY A 74 7.86 8.12 -17.90
CA GLY A 74 8.43 8.49 -19.21
C GLY A 74 9.05 7.34 -20.01
N GLY A 75 9.01 6.10 -19.49
CA GLY A 75 9.57 4.91 -20.13
C GLY A 75 8.59 4.21 -21.07
N ALA A 76 9.12 3.33 -21.92
CA ALA A 76 8.30 2.42 -22.72
C ALA A 76 7.78 1.27 -21.86
N VAL A 77 6.63 0.70 -22.26
CA VAL A 77 6.11 -0.54 -21.65
C VAL A 77 7.12 -1.66 -21.85
N LYS A 78 7.45 -2.35 -20.77
CA LYS A 78 8.32 -3.53 -20.77
C LYS A 78 7.85 -4.58 -19.77
N THR A 79 8.46 -5.74 -19.80
CA THR A 79 8.16 -6.85 -18.89
C THR A 79 9.02 -6.75 -17.65
N TYR A 80 8.39 -6.80 -16.48
CA TYR A 80 9.01 -6.89 -15.16
C TYR A 80 8.82 -8.31 -14.62
N SER A 81 9.87 -8.87 -14.06
CA SER A 81 9.81 -10.17 -13.39
C SER A 81 8.95 -10.09 -12.11
N ALA A 82 8.44 -11.24 -11.66
CA ALA A 82 7.74 -11.31 -10.36
C ALA A 82 8.59 -10.73 -9.22
N ALA A 83 9.91 -10.97 -9.23
CA ALA A 83 10.84 -10.43 -8.23
C ALA A 83 10.90 -8.89 -8.29
N ASP A 84 11.00 -8.29 -9.50
CA ASP A 84 11.00 -6.84 -9.65
C ASP A 84 9.67 -6.21 -9.20
N VAL A 85 8.54 -6.88 -9.48
CA VAL A 85 7.22 -6.42 -9.02
C VAL A 85 7.13 -6.44 -7.49
N VAL A 86 7.67 -7.46 -6.82
CA VAL A 86 7.71 -7.52 -5.34
C VAL A 86 8.58 -6.40 -4.77
N VAL A 87 9.74 -6.12 -5.38
CA VAL A 87 10.62 -5.02 -4.97
C VAL A 87 9.94 -3.67 -5.16
N LEU A 88 9.33 -3.43 -6.32
CA LEU A 88 8.59 -2.20 -6.61
C LEU A 88 7.44 -1.99 -5.62
N TYR A 89 6.65 -3.04 -5.37
CA TYR A 89 5.55 -3.00 -4.40
C TYR A 89 6.05 -2.66 -2.99
N ALA A 90 7.13 -3.31 -2.53
CA ALA A 90 7.70 -3.06 -1.21
C ALA A 90 8.20 -1.61 -1.08
N ALA A 91 8.90 -1.10 -2.08
CA ALA A 91 9.39 0.28 -2.12
C ALA A 91 8.23 1.29 -2.09
N TYR A 92 7.24 1.11 -2.95
CA TYR A 92 6.04 1.93 -3.01
C TYR A 92 5.28 1.95 -1.68
N ARG A 93 4.98 0.78 -1.10
CA ARG A 93 4.22 0.69 0.16
C ARG A 93 4.97 1.33 1.32
N SER A 94 6.28 1.08 1.41
CA SER A 94 7.13 1.69 2.43
C SER A 94 7.14 3.22 2.33
N PHE A 95 7.31 3.75 1.12
CA PHE A 95 7.35 5.18 0.86
C PHE A 95 6.03 5.87 1.20
N VAL A 96 4.90 5.37 0.69
CA VAL A 96 3.57 5.92 0.96
C VAL A 96 3.25 5.85 2.45
N THR A 97 3.54 4.73 3.12
CA THR A 97 3.32 4.56 4.56
C THR A 97 4.12 5.57 5.38
N LYS A 98 5.39 5.80 5.02
CA LYS A 98 6.24 6.80 5.68
C LYS A 98 5.65 8.21 5.56
N HIS A 99 5.30 8.63 4.35
CA HIS A 99 4.78 9.98 4.09
C HIS A 99 3.40 10.21 4.74
N THR A 100 2.50 9.24 4.66
CA THR A 100 1.17 9.34 5.28
C THR A 100 1.24 9.34 6.81
N THR A 101 2.09 8.49 7.40
CA THR A 101 2.33 8.47 8.85
C THR A 101 2.90 9.79 9.33
N TYR A 102 3.95 10.28 8.68
CA TYR A 102 4.53 11.58 8.98
C TYR A 102 3.50 12.72 8.89
N CYS A 103 2.75 12.77 7.80
CA CYS A 103 1.73 13.80 7.61
C CYS A 103 0.66 13.79 8.71
N ASN A 104 0.20 12.60 9.13
CA ASN A 104 -0.79 12.47 10.20
C ASN A 104 -0.23 12.93 11.55
N LEU A 105 1.03 12.64 11.85
CA LEU A 105 1.68 13.09 13.06
C LEU A 105 1.99 14.60 13.04
N LEU A 106 2.38 15.13 11.88
CA LEU A 106 2.52 16.58 11.67
C LEU A 106 1.18 17.31 11.94
N LYS A 107 0.08 16.78 11.43
CA LYS A 107 -1.26 17.30 11.69
C LYS A 107 -1.65 17.19 13.17
N THR A 108 -1.21 16.14 13.85
CA THR A 108 -1.39 16.00 15.30
C THR A 108 -0.62 17.08 16.05
N TRP A 109 0.62 17.38 15.66
CA TRP A 109 1.39 18.47 16.22
C TRP A 109 0.69 19.83 16.02
N ILE A 110 0.30 20.16 14.78
CA ILE A 110 -0.43 21.41 14.47
C ILE A 110 -1.68 21.56 15.33
N LYS A 111 -2.45 20.48 15.53
CA LYS A 111 -3.72 20.52 16.29
C LYS A 111 -3.53 20.70 17.80
N ARG A 112 -2.42 20.19 18.37
CA ARG A 112 -2.15 20.29 19.80
C ARG A 112 -1.37 21.54 20.21
N GLU A 113 -0.76 22.23 19.22
CA GLU A 113 0.01 23.45 19.46
C GLU A 113 -0.93 24.63 19.74
N THR A 114 -0.54 25.46 20.69
CA THR A 114 -1.32 26.63 21.13
C THR A 114 -0.65 27.96 20.79
N ASP A 115 0.67 27.93 20.54
CA ASP A 115 1.42 29.10 20.14
C ASP A 115 1.24 29.38 18.66
N LYS A 116 0.65 30.55 18.34
CA LYS A 116 0.41 30.96 16.94
C LYS A 116 1.67 31.10 16.11
N ALA A 117 2.78 31.53 16.72
CA ALA A 117 4.03 31.69 16.02
C ALA A 117 4.60 30.31 15.63
N VAL A 118 4.50 29.34 16.55
CA VAL A 118 4.90 27.95 16.30
C VAL A 118 3.99 27.33 15.22
N ILE A 119 2.66 27.40 15.36
CA ILE A 119 1.72 26.90 14.34
C ILE A 119 2.05 27.50 12.97
N GLY A 120 2.25 28.81 12.90
CA GLY A 120 2.56 29.52 11.66
C GLY A 120 3.92 29.14 11.04
N ALA A 121 4.84 28.59 11.82
CA ALA A 121 6.17 28.18 11.40
C ALA A 121 6.24 26.72 10.93
N ILE A 122 5.35 25.82 11.39
CA ILE A 122 5.37 24.39 11.04
C ILE A 122 5.27 24.20 9.53
N ARG A 123 6.18 23.40 8.99
CA ARG A 123 6.24 23.04 7.56
C ARG A 123 6.35 21.53 7.38
N TYR A 124 5.87 21.05 6.24
CA TYR A 124 6.11 19.66 5.85
C TYR A 124 7.61 19.42 5.65
N GLY A 125 8.14 18.41 6.32
CA GLY A 125 9.58 18.12 6.37
C GLY A 125 10.27 18.53 7.67
N ASP A 126 9.59 19.28 8.55
CA ASP A 126 10.14 19.65 9.87
C ASP A 126 10.30 18.42 10.76
N THR A 127 11.26 18.47 11.66
CA THR A 127 11.44 17.43 12.68
C THR A 127 10.25 17.44 13.64
N LEU A 128 9.58 16.30 13.75
CA LEU A 128 8.49 16.13 14.72
C LEU A 128 9.00 16.23 16.15
N PRO A 129 8.16 16.69 17.11
CA PRO A 129 8.43 16.53 18.53
C PRO A 129 8.79 15.09 18.91
N ASP A 130 9.63 14.93 19.94
CA ASP A 130 10.23 13.63 20.32
C ASP A 130 9.19 12.51 20.52
N ASP A 131 8.06 12.83 21.18
CA ASP A 131 6.98 11.87 21.41
C ASP A 131 6.32 11.40 20.10
N LEU A 132 6.12 12.30 19.13
CA LEU A 132 5.59 11.96 17.81
C LEU A 132 6.62 11.25 16.95
N THR A 133 7.90 11.60 17.09
CA THR A 133 9.00 10.89 16.43
C THR A 133 9.08 9.44 16.92
N ALA A 134 8.98 9.19 18.23
CA ALA A 134 8.94 7.85 18.80
C ALA A 134 7.71 7.06 18.32
N GLN A 135 6.55 7.72 18.26
CA GLN A 135 5.32 7.13 17.71
C GLN A 135 5.48 6.76 16.24
N MET A 136 6.04 7.66 15.43
CA MET A 136 6.34 7.40 14.01
C MET A 136 7.21 6.16 13.84
N GLN A 137 8.30 6.06 14.61
CA GLN A 137 9.22 4.92 14.54
C GLN A 137 8.52 3.59 14.88
N THR A 138 7.67 3.59 15.91
CA THR A 138 6.89 2.41 16.30
C THR A 138 5.96 1.95 15.17
N ILE A 139 5.24 2.89 14.55
CA ILE A 139 4.31 2.59 13.44
C ILE A 139 5.10 2.06 12.23
N LEU A 140 6.20 2.72 11.87
CA LEU A 140 7.00 2.31 10.70
C LEU A 140 7.67 0.96 10.90
N ASN A 141 8.16 0.65 12.11
CA ASN A 141 8.73 -0.67 12.41
C ASN A 141 7.67 -1.77 12.26
N ALA A 142 6.47 -1.56 12.78
CA ALA A 142 5.37 -2.52 12.65
C ALA A 142 4.96 -2.70 11.17
N ALA A 143 4.83 -1.60 10.42
CA ALA A 143 4.49 -1.65 8.99
C ALA A 143 5.57 -2.36 8.16
N THR A 144 6.85 -2.12 8.46
CA THR A 144 7.99 -2.78 7.79
C THR A 144 7.99 -4.28 8.08
N ALA A 145 7.76 -4.69 9.33
CA ALA A 145 7.70 -6.11 9.68
C ALA A 145 6.55 -6.83 8.96
N GLN A 146 5.37 -6.19 8.89
CA GLN A 146 4.22 -6.73 8.16
C GLN A 146 4.50 -6.82 6.66
N LEU A 147 5.06 -5.78 6.05
CA LEU A 147 5.38 -5.75 4.63
C LEU A 147 6.41 -6.84 4.28
N THR A 148 7.47 -6.99 5.08
CA THR A 148 8.47 -8.04 4.92
C THR A 148 7.84 -9.43 4.99
N SER A 149 6.92 -9.66 5.93
CA SER A 149 6.22 -10.94 6.03
C SER A 149 5.41 -11.26 4.78
N ILE A 150 4.68 -10.28 4.24
CA ILE A 150 3.87 -10.44 3.02
C ILE A 150 4.76 -10.70 1.81
N THR A 151 5.81 -9.91 1.61
CA THR A 151 6.70 -10.03 0.44
C THR A 151 7.50 -11.34 0.46
N ASN A 152 7.92 -11.82 1.64
CA ASN A 152 8.55 -13.12 1.78
C ASN A 152 7.59 -14.24 1.41
N ALA A 153 6.36 -14.23 1.92
CA ALA A 153 5.35 -15.24 1.60
C ALA A 153 5.03 -15.30 0.10
N VAL A 154 5.04 -14.16 -0.60
CA VAL A 154 4.87 -14.11 -2.08
C VAL A 154 6.10 -14.67 -2.77
N SER A 155 7.30 -14.27 -2.35
CA SER A 155 8.57 -14.73 -2.95
C SER A 155 8.78 -16.24 -2.77
N ASP A 156 8.33 -16.80 -1.64
CA ASP A 156 8.40 -18.23 -1.35
C ASP A 156 7.31 -19.05 -2.08
N GLY A 157 6.40 -18.40 -2.80
CA GLY A 157 5.31 -19.05 -3.54
C GLY A 157 4.17 -19.58 -2.66
N ALA A 158 4.16 -19.27 -1.36
CA ALA A 158 3.21 -19.82 -0.39
C ALA A 158 1.73 -19.59 -0.74
N PHE A 159 1.40 -18.47 -1.39
CA PHE A 159 0.05 -18.17 -1.85
C PHE A 159 -0.32 -18.95 -3.11
N ALA A 160 0.59 -19.05 -4.07
CA ALA A 160 0.38 -19.81 -5.30
C ALA A 160 0.19 -21.31 -4.99
N ASP A 161 1.00 -21.86 -4.09
CA ASP A 161 0.90 -23.27 -3.65
C ASP A 161 -0.44 -23.52 -2.95
N LYS A 162 -0.91 -22.60 -2.12
CA LYS A 162 -2.20 -22.73 -1.46
C LYS A 162 -3.38 -22.68 -2.44
N ILE A 163 -3.32 -21.80 -3.44
CA ILE A 163 -4.34 -21.72 -4.49
C ILE A 163 -4.37 -23.02 -5.29
N SER A 164 -3.21 -23.56 -5.68
CA SER A 164 -3.09 -24.83 -6.39
C SER A 164 -3.66 -25.99 -5.56
N SER A 165 -3.37 -26.04 -4.27
CA SER A 165 -3.92 -27.05 -3.36
C SER A 165 -5.45 -26.97 -3.23
N LEU A 166 -6.02 -25.76 -3.17
CA LEU A 166 -7.47 -25.55 -3.11
C LEU A 166 -8.15 -25.97 -4.43
N ASP A 167 -7.55 -25.68 -5.57
CA ASP A 167 -8.06 -26.09 -6.88
C ASP A 167 -8.07 -27.62 -7.00
N GLN A 168 -7.03 -28.29 -6.54
CA GLN A 168 -6.97 -29.75 -6.48
C GLN A 168 -8.07 -30.31 -5.58
N GLN A 169 -8.26 -29.78 -4.36
CA GLN A 169 -9.32 -30.23 -3.45
C GLN A 169 -10.71 -30.01 -4.04
N MET A 170 -10.92 -28.92 -4.76
CA MET A 170 -12.19 -28.66 -5.45
C MET A 170 -12.44 -29.67 -6.56
N THR A 171 -11.43 -30.02 -7.33
CA THR A 171 -11.50 -31.04 -8.39
C THR A 171 -11.82 -32.42 -7.78
N GLU A 172 -11.15 -32.82 -6.71
CA GLU A 172 -11.40 -34.08 -6.00
C GLU A 172 -12.84 -34.14 -5.45
N THR A 173 -13.33 -33.02 -4.89
CA THR A 173 -14.70 -32.92 -4.40
C THR A 173 -15.74 -33.04 -5.51
N GLN A 174 -15.47 -32.43 -6.68
CA GLN A 174 -16.35 -32.54 -7.85
C GLN A 174 -16.40 -33.98 -8.38
N MET A 175 -15.26 -34.67 -8.46
CA MET A 175 -15.23 -36.08 -8.86
C MET A 175 -16.01 -36.97 -7.92
N ALA A 176 -15.80 -36.80 -6.59
CA ALA A 176 -16.54 -37.55 -5.58
C ALA A 176 -18.06 -37.30 -5.66
N LEU A 177 -18.48 -36.07 -5.98
CA LEU A 177 -19.88 -35.73 -6.18
C LEU A 177 -20.47 -36.42 -7.43
N CYS A 178 -19.72 -36.50 -8.52
CA CYS A 178 -20.12 -37.23 -9.72
C CYS A 178 -20.28 -38.71 -9.44
N ASP A 179 -19.36 -39.35 -8.69
CA ASP A 179 -19.44 -40.75 -8.30
C ASP A 179 -20.70 -41.04 -7.45
N VAL A 180 -21.02 -40.18 -6.49
CA VAL A 180 -22.22 -40.27 -5.69
C VAL A 180 -23.48 -40.15 -6.56
N TYR A 181 -23.48 -39.21 -7.50
CA TYR A 181 -24.61 -39.01 -8.40
C TYR A 181 -24.86 -40.24 -9.29
N GLU A 182 -23.80 -40.87 -9.84
CA GLU A 182 -23.87 -42.10 -10.63
C GLU A 182 -24.42 -43.27 -9.79
N GLN A 183 -23.98 -43.39 -8.52
CA GLN A 183 -24.50 -44.40 -7.59
C GLN A 183 -25.99 -44.23 -7.30
N VAL A 184 -26.44 -42.98 -7.10
CA VAL A 184 -27.86 -42.67 -6.86
C VAL A 184 -28.72 -43.06 -8.08
N ILE A 185 -28.26 -42.73 -9.30
CA ILE A 185 -28.95 -43.09 -10.56
C ILE A 185 -29.07 -44.63 -10.67
N THR A 186 -27.97 -45.33 -10.38
CA THR A 186 -27.94 -46.80 -10.49
C THR A 186 -28.92 -47.47 -9.48
N VAL A 187 -29.00 -46.95 -8.25
CA VAL A 187 -29.93 -47.46 -7.23
C VAL A 187 -31.37 -47.15 -7.62
N THR A 188 -31.68 -45.94 -8.11
CA THR A 188 -33.03 -45.57 -8.52
C THR A 188 -33.55 -46.42 -9.69
N SER A 189 -32.71 -46.67 -10.68
CA SER A 189 -33.07 -47.53 -11.81
C SER A 189 -33.24 -49.00 -11.46
N ALA A 190 -32.58 -49.51 -10.40
CA ALA A 190 -32.74 -50.85 -9.90
C ALA A 190 -34.01 -51.07 -9.03
N THR A 191 -34.64 -50.00 -8.55
CA THR A 191 -35.87 -50.07 -7.75
C THR A 191 -37.15 -49.93 -8.58
N GLU A 192 -37.06 -49.56 -9.86
CA GLU A 192 -38.21 -49.40 -10.77
C GLU A 192 -38.40 -50.59 -11.72
N GLY A 193 -37.61 -51.68 -11.62
CA GLY A 193 -37.70 -52.92 -12.37
C GLY A 193 -38.16 -54.08 -11.54
#